data_52c810f3abbbf3cb4929e52f7cafa721
#
_entry.id   52c810f3abbbf3cb4929e52f7cafa721
#
_cell.length_a   1.000
_cell.length_b   1.000
_cell.length_c   1.000
_cell.angle_alpha   90.00
_cell.angle_beta   90.00
_cell.angle_gamma   90.00
#
_symmetry.space_group_name_H-M   'P 1'
#
loop_
_entity.id
_entity.type
_entity.pdbx_description
1 polymer ?
#
loop_
_entity_poly.entity_id
_entity_poly.type
_entity_poly.pdbx_seq_one_letter_code
_entity_poly.pdbx_strand_id
1 'polypeptide(L)'
;PKNILMIGPTGVGKTEIARRLAKLANAPFIKVEATKFTEVGYVGKEVETIIRDLADIAVKMTKEQEMEKVRYRAEEAAEERILDILIPPAENAWGEKERSEDRGTRQSFRKKLREGTLDDKEIEIDVAQQQIGVEIMAPPGMEEMTNQLQGMFENLSSSGSQKKKKKMRIKDAMKVLIEEEAARLVNKEDLKEKALEAVEQHGIVFV
;
A
#
# COMPACT_ATOMS: atom_id res chain seq x y z
N PRO A 1 -9.98 -25.62 -11.23
CA PRO A 1 -10.62 -24.45 -11.85
C PRO A 1 -11.99 -24.84 -12.43
N LYS A 2 -12.94 -23.89 -12.35
CA LYS A 2 -14.27 -24.05 -12.94
C LYS A 2 -14.40 -23.10 -14.13
N ASN A 3 -14.68 -23.65 -15.32
CA ASN A 3 -14.86 -22.85 -16.52
C ASN A 3 -16.35 -22.49 -16.68
N ILE A 4 -16.64 -21.21 -16.88
CA ILE A 4 -18.00 -20.69 -17.07
C ILE A 4 -18.06 -20.05 -18.44
N LEU A 5 -19.01 -20.53 -19.30
CA LEU A 5 -19.26 -19.95 -20.60
C LEU A 5 -20.41 -18.93 -20.50
N MET A 6 -20.14 -17.67 -20.85
CA MET A 6 -21.15 -16.62 -20.89
C MET A 6 -21.57 -16.35 -22.32
N ILE A 7 -22.83 -16.63 -22.65
CA ILE A 7 -23.40 -16.49 -24.00
C ILE A 7 -24.30 -15.25 -24.05
N GLY A 8 -24.19 -14.47 -25.10
CA GLY A 8 -25.04 -13.31 -25.37
C GLY A 8 -24.41 -12.35 -26.37
N PRO A 9 -25.19 -11.46 -26.98
CA PRO A 9 -24.69 -10.49 -27.94
C PRO A 9 -23.66 -9.52 -27.33
N THR A 10 -22.90 -8.84 -28.19
CA THR A 10 -21.93 -7.80 -27.74
C THR A 10 -22.70 -6.64 -27.10
N GLY A 11 -22.16 -6.07 -26.05
CA GLY A 11 -22.75 -4.89 -25.37
C GLY A 11 -23.77 -5.18 -24.27
N VAL A 12 -24.19 -6.44 -24.03
CA VAL A 12 -25.16 -6.78 -22.97
C VAL A 12 -24.58 -6.78 -21.56
N GLY A 13 -23.29 -6.45 -21.38
CA GLY A 13 -22.68 -6.30 -20.06
C GLY A 13 -22.05 -7.56 -19.48
N LYS A 14 -21.75 -8.60 -20.27
CA LYS A 14 -21.12 -9.86 -19.80
C LYS A 14 -19.89 -9.61 -18.91
N THR A 15 -18.96 -8.80 -19.39
CA THR A 15 -17.74 -8.44 -18.66
C THR A 15 -18.04 -7.69 -17.34
N GLU A 16 -19.04 -6.80 -17.37
CA GLU A 16 -19.39 -6.01 -16.19
C GLU A 16 -20.07 -6.87 -15.11
N ILE A 17 -20.89 -7.83 -15.54
CA ILE A 17 -21.50 -8.82 -14.63
C ILE A 17 -20.39 -9.64 -13.95
N ALA A 18 -19.43 -10.17 -14.72
CA ALA A 18 -18.30 -10.94 -14.16
C ALA A 18 -17.47 -10.10 -13.18
N ARG A 19 -17.16 -8.85 -13.53
CA ARG A 19 -16.43 -7.93 -12.66
C ARG A 19 -17.16 -7.64 -11.35
N ARG A 20 -18.46 -7.39 -11.40
CA ARG A 20 -19.28 -7.14 -10.20
C ARG A 20 -19.40 -8.37 -9.32
N LEU A 21 -19.56 -9.55 -9.91
CA LEU A 21 -19.55 -10.80 -9.15
C LEU A 21 -18.21 -11.02 -8.45
N ALA A 22 -17.10 -10.81 -9.15
CA ALA A 22 -15.76 -10.88 -8.56
C ALA A 22 -15.62 -9.90 -7.38
N LYS A 23 -16.09 -8.66 -7.54
CA LYS A 23 -16.07 -7.65 -6.46
C LYS A 23 -16.92 -8.08 -5.26
N LEU A 24 -18.12 -8.63 -5.49
CA LEU A 24 -18.99 -9.12 -4.41
C LEU A 24 -18.37 -10.31 -3.67
N ALA A 25 -17.64 -11.17 -4.38
CA ALA A 25 -16.94 -12.32 -3.82
C ALA A 25 -15.57 -11.97 -3.22
N ASN A 26 -15.15 -10.69 -3.26
CA ASN A 26 -13.78 -10.27 -2.92
C ASN A 26 -12.70 -11.10 -3.64
N ALA A 27 -12.94 -11.42 -4.92
CA ALA A 27 -12.07 -12.25 -5.73
C ALA A 27 -11.20 -11.40 -6.66
N PRO A 28 -9.90 -11.70 -6.81
CA PRO A 28 -9.06 -11.07 -7.81
C PRO A 28 -9.63 -11.31 -9.22
N PHE A 29 -9.71 -10.25 -10.01
CA PHE A 29 -10.32 -10.29 -11.34
C PHE A 29 -9.44 -9.64 -12.39
N ILE A 30 -9.17 -10.35 -13.48
CA ILE A 30 -8.51 -9.80 -14.65
C ILE A 30 -9.32 -10.04 -15.90
N LYS A 31 -9.42 -9.03 -16.77
CA LYS A 31 -9.94 -9.17 -18.13
C LYS A 31 -8.76 -9.26 -19.09
N VAL A 32 -8.74 -10.28 -19.91
CA VAL A 32 -7.76 -10.48 -20.96
C VAL A 32 -8.42 -10.56 -22.34
N GLU A 33 -7.67 -10.18 -23.36
CA GLU A 33 -8.08 -10.35 -24.76
C GLU A 33 -7.21 -11.44 -25.36
N ALA A 34 -7.83 -12.58 -25.72
CA ALA A 34 -7.12 -13.75 -26.23
C ALA A 34 -6.19 -13.44 -27.42
N THR A 35 -6.59 -12.49 -28.27
CA THR A 35 -5.84 -12.09 -29.46
C THR A 35 -4.50 -11.38 -29.15
N LYS A 36 -4.29 -10.96 -27.91
CA LYS A 36 -3.03 -10.32 -27.50
C LYS A 36 -1.97 -11.32 -27.04
N PHE A 37 -2.36 -12.58 -26.88
CA PHE A 37 -1.46 -13.64 -26.41
C PHE A 37 -1.05 -14.51 -27.60
N THR A 38 0.22 -14.85 -27.66
CA THR A 38 0.81 -15.66 -28.73
C THR A 38 1.56 -16.83 -28.12
N GLU A 39 1.78 -17.86 -28.95
CA GLU A 39 2.66 -18.97 -28.59
C GLU A 39 4.12 -18.49 -28.38
N VAL A 40 4.84 -19.22 -27.55
CA VAL A 40 6.24 -18.94 -27.21
C VAL A 40 7.08 -18.73 -28.48
N GLY A 41 7.76 -17.57 -28.57
CA GLY A 41 8.64 -17.23 -29.70
C GLY A 41 8.03 -16.29 -30.75
N TYR A 42 6.78 -15.91 -30.65
CA TYR A 42 6.16 -14.89 -31.50
C TYR A 42 5.97 -13.55 -30.79
N VAL A 43 5.80 -12.47 -31.54
CA VAL A 43 5.58 -11.12 -31.00
C VAL A 43 4.19 -11.06 -30.33
N GLY A 44 4.15 -11.06 -29.01
CA GLY A 44 2.94 -10.98 -28.21
C GLY A 44 3.22 -11.14 -26.72
N LYS A 45 2.19 -11.03 -25.88
CA LYS A 45 2.31 -11.30 -24.45
C LYS A 45 2.28 -12.81 -24.18
N GLU A 46 3.15 -13.28 -23.30
CA GLU A 46 3.15 -14.66 -22.81
C GLU A 46 1.92 -14.91 -21.94
N VAL A 47 1.32 -16.08 -22.04
CA VAL A 47 0.12 -16.49 -21.27
C VAL A 47 0.38 -16.42 -19.76
N GLU A 48 1.62 -16.68 -19.33
CA GLU A 48 2.05 -16.63 -17.93
C GLU A 48 1.91 -15.24 -17.32
N THR A 49 1.95 -14.18 -18.15
CA THR A 49 1.74 -12.80 -17.66
C THR A 49 0.34 -12.61 -17.08
N ILE A 50 -0.66 -13.40 -17.50
CA ILE A 50 -2.02 -13.33 -16.93
C ILE A 50 -2.00 -13.65 -15.45
N ILE A 51 -1.29 -14.71 -15.07
CA ILE A 51 -1.22 -15.12 -13.66
C ILE A 51 -0.41 -14.10 -12.84
N ARG A 52 0.65 -13.55 -13.43
CA ARG A 52 1.44 -12.50 -12.78
C ARG A 52 0.59 -11.25 -12.51
N ASP A 53 -0.12 -10.77 -13.53
CA ASP A 53 -1.00 -9.60 -13.40
C ASP A 53 -2.14 -9.86 -12.40
N LEU A 54 -2.69 -11.10 -12.37
CA LEU A 54 -3.71 -11.50 -11.39
C LEU A 54 -3.16 -11.54 -9.98
N ALA A 55 -1.92 -12.01 -9.80
CA ALA A 55 -1.23 -12.04 -8.51
C ALA A 55 -0.98 -10.62 -7.98
N ASP A 56 -0.56 -9.69 -8.84
CA ASP A 56 -0.37 -8.28 -8.46
C ASP A 56 -1.68 -7.63 -8.00
N ILE A 57 -2.78 -7.93 -8.69
CA ILE A 57 -4.12 -7.49 -8.27
C ILE A 57 -4.49 -8.09 -6.90
N ALA A 58 -4.23 -9.38 -6.68
CA ALA A 58 -4.52 -10.04 -5.42
C ALA A 58 -3.71 -9.46 -4.26
N VAL A 59 -2.41 -9.22 -4.45
CA VAL A 59 -1.54 -8.59 -3.44
C VAL A 59 -2.07 -7.22 -3.06
N LYS A 60 -2.46 -6.40 -4.05
CA LYS A 60 -3.03 -5.07 -3.80
C LYS A 60 -4.34 -5.16 -3.02
N MET A 61 -5.27 -6.02 -3.44
CA MET A 61 -6.55 -6.22 -2.77
C MET A 61 -6.38 -6.71 -1.33
N THR A 62 -5.53 -7.72 -1.12
CA THR A 62 -5.27 -8.28 0.20
C THR A 62 -4.63 -7.22 1.11
N LYS A 63 -3.70 -6.43 0.57
CA LYS A 63 -3.09 -5.32 1.32
C LYS A 63 -4.14 -4.29 1.77
N GLU A 64 -5.03 -3.86 0.87
CA GLU A 64 -6.10 -2.91 1.19
C GLU A 64 -7.03 -3.47 2.28
N GLN A 65 -7.40 -4.76 2.20
CA GLN A 65 -8.23 -5.43 3.20
C GLN A 65 -7.55 -5.54 4.57
N GLU A 66 -6.27 -5.92 4.61
CA GLU A 66 -5.53 -6.02 5.86
C GLU A 66 -5.29 -4.63 6.49
N MET A 67 -5.04 -3.60 5.67
CA MET A 67 -4.92 -2.23 6.16
C MET A 67 -6.23 -1.71 6.75
N GLU A 68 -7.38 -2.05 6.16
CA GLU A 68 -8.68 -1.66 6.72
C GLU A 68 -8.95 -2.34 8.08
N LYS A 69 -8.55 -3.59 8.26
CA LYS A 69 -8.68 -4.30 9.56
C LYS A 69 -7.86 -3.65 10.68
N VAL A 70 -6.73 -3.07 10.36
CA VAL A 70 -5.84 -2.43 11.35
C VAL A 70 -6.04 -0.92 11.44
N ARG A 71 -6.97 -0.36 10.66
CA ARG A 71 -7.18 1.08 10.52
C ARG A 71 -7.38 1.80 11.85
N TYR A 72 -8.24 1.27 12.72
CA TYR A 72 -8.49 1.87 14.03
C TYR A 72 -7.21 2.01 14.85
N ARG A 73 -6.38 0.96 14.87
CA ARG A 73 -5.09 0.98 15.57
C ARG A 73 -4.09 1.93 14.92
N ALA A 74 -4.14 2.04 13.60
CA ALA A 74 -3.32 2.97 12.83
C ALA A 74 -3.71 4.43 13.11
N GLU A 75 -5.02 4.71 13.25
CA GLU A 75 -5.54 6.03 13.63
C GLU A 75 -5.06 6.44 15.03
N GLU A 76 -5.13 5.53 16.01
CA GLU A 76 -4.61 5.80 17.36
C GLU A 76 -3.09 6.07 17.36
N ALA A 77 -2.32 5.27 16.60
CA ALA A 77 -0.88 5.46 16.48
C ALA A 77 -0.52 6.78 15.77
N ALA A 78 -1.28 7.16 14.75
CA ALA A 78 -1.09 8.43 14.05
C ALA A 78 -1.44 9.63 14.95
N GLU A 79 -2.52 9.55 15.74
CA GLU A 79 -2.84 10.57 16.75
C GLU A 79 -1.69 10.76 17.74
N GLU A 80 -1.11 9.66 18.26
CA GLU A 80 0.01 9.74 19.19
C GLU A 80 1.24 10.41 18.55
N ARG A 81 1.57 10.08 17.31
CA ARG A 81 2.67 10.71 16.58
C ARG A 81 2.46 12.22 16.41
N ILE A 82 1.26 12.66 16.08
CA ILE A 82 0.93 14.09 15.97
C ILE A 82 1.02 14.77 17.34
N LEU A 83 0.55 14.13 18.40
CA LEU A 83 0.65 14.64 19.76
C LEU A 83 2.12 14.77 20.20
N ASP A 84 2.99 13.83 19.84
CA ASP A 84 4.44 13.91 20.13
C ASP A 84 5.13 15.08 19.42
N ILE A 85 4.62 15.45 18.22
CA ILE A 85 5.11 16.62 17.48
C ILE A 85 4.59 17.93 18.11
N LEU A 86 3.33 17.96 18.53
CA LEU A 86 2.71 19.16 19.12
C LEU A 86 3.17 19.43 20.54
N ILE A 87 3.44 18.36 21.29
CA ILE A 87 3.85 18.39 22.70
C ILE A 87 5.05 17.43 22.82
N PRO A 88 6.26 17.89 22.46
CA PRO A 88 7.45 17.05 22.60
C PRO A 88 7.63 16.68 24.08
N PRO A 89 7.97 15.42 24.39
CA PRO A 89 8.19 14.99 25.76
C PRO A 89 9.34 15.80 26.38
N ALA A 90 9.14 16.25 27.61
CA ALA A 90 10.20 16.93 28.35
C ALA A 90 11.37 15.96 28.57
N GLU A 91 12.57 16.37 28.21
CA GLU A 91 13.80 15.64 28.52
C GLU A 91 14.26 15.98 29.93
N ASN A 92 14.30 14.97 30.81
CA ASN A 92 14.92 15.13 32.12
C ASN A 92 16.45 15.28 32.01
N ALA A 93 17.08 15.88 33.00
CA ALA A 93 18.53 16.06 33.09
C ALA A 93 19.34 14.73 32.94
N TRP A 94 18.68 13.58 32.96
CA TRP A 94 19.26 12.24 32.83
C TRP A 94 18.93 11.57 31.48
N GLY A 95 18.30 12.30 30.55
CA GLY A 95 17.96 11.76 29.21
C GLY A 95 16.77 10.79 29.17
N GLU A 96 16.03 10.62 30.26
CA GLU A 96 14.80 9.84 30.28
C GLU A 96 13.60 10.71 29.91
N LYS A 97 12.80 10.23 28.98
CA LYS A 97 11.57 10.92 28.54
C LYS A 97 10.45 10.71 29.55
N GLU A 98 10.23 11.67 30.43
CA GLU A 98 9.08 11.64 31.34
C GLU A 98 7.78 12.01 30.60
N ARG A 99 6.89 11.04 30.48
CA ARG A 99 5.53 11.23 29.95
C ARG A 99 4.51 11.68 30.99
N SER A 100 4.93 11.98 32.23
CA SER A 100 4.01 12.03 33.37
C SER A 100 3.36 13.39 33.67
N GLU A 101 3.97 14.50 33.30
CA GLU A 101 3.39 15.82 33.67
C GLU A 101 2.37 16.40 32.69
N ASP A 102 2.29 15.84 31.46
CA ASP A 102 1.46 16.41 30.38
C ASP A 102 0.17 15.64 30.06
N ARG A 103 -0.28 14.74 30.94
CA ARG A 103 -1.48 13.93 30.65
C ARG A 103 -2.72 14.80 30.38
N GLY A 104 -2.91 15.85 31.14
CA GLY A 104 -4.05 16.77 30.97
C GLY A 104 -3.96 17.57 29.68
N THR A 105 -2.77 18.07 29.37
CA THR A 105 -2.49 18.83 28.14
C THR A 105 -2.63 17.93 26.93
N ARG A 106 -2.04 16.73 26.92
CA ARG A 106 -2.17 15.75 25.84
C ARG A 106 -3.64 15.37 25.60
N GLN A 107 -4.41 15.16 26.67
CA GLN A 107 -5.84 14.82 26.54
C GLN A 107 -6.66 15.97 25.95
N SER A 108 -6.36 17.22 26.33
CA SER A 108 -6.97 18.40 25.73
C SER A 108 -6.64 18.55 24.25
N PHE A 109 -5.36 18.35 23.87
CA PHE A 109 -4.95 18.40 22.46
C PHE A 109 -5.55 17.23 21.64
N ARG A 110 -5.63 16.03 22.21
CA ARG A 110 -6.30 14.88 21.56
C ARG A 110 -7.79 15.20 21.29
N LYS A 111 -8.48 15.80 22.24
CA LYS A 111 -9.86 16.25 22.05
C LYS A 111 -9.96 17.26 20.92
N LYS A 112 -9.13 18.29 20.90
CA LYS A 112 -9.07 19.30 19.83
C LYS A 112 -8.75 18.71 18.47
N LEU A 113 -7.87 17.69 18.42
CA LEU A 113 -7.53 16.97 17.18
C LEU A 113 -8.75 16.23 16.62
N ARG A 114 -9.49 15.51 17.48
CA ARG A 114 -10.71 14.78 17.11
C ARG A 114 -11.87 15.70 16.73
N GLU A 115 -11.94 16.89 17.31
CA GLU A 115 -12.91 17.93 16.97
C GLU A 115 -12.55 18.70 15.69
N GLY A 116 -11.37 18.45 15.10
CA GLY A 116 -10.91 19.11 13.88
C GLY A 116 -10.47 20.57 14.05
N THR A 117 -10.41 21.08 15.30
CA THR A 117 -10.05 22.48 15.57
C THR A 117 -8.58 22.80 15.25
N LEU A 118 -7.74 21.76 15.07
CA LEU A 118 -6.33 21.90 14.75
C LEU A 118 -6.00 21.52 13.28
N ASP A 119 -7.00 21.21 12.47
CA ASP A 119 -6.84 20.68 11.11
C ASP A 119 -6.01 21.57 10.19
N ASP A 120 -6.15 22.90 10.31
CA ASP A 120 -5.46 23.88 9.48
C ASP A 120 -4.06 24.26 10.00
N LYS A 121 -3.68 23.79 11.19
CA LYS A 121 -2.35 24.06 11.74
C LYS A 121 -1.29 23.28 10.98
N GLU A 122 -0.20 23.96 10.60
CA GLU A 122 0.93 23.33 9.93
C GLU A 122 1.88 22.68 10.96
N ILE A 123 2.29 21.46 10.64
CA ILE A 123 3.28 20.68 11.38
C ILE A 123 4.34 20.14 10.43
N GLU A 124 5.54 19.89 10.96
CA GLU A 124 6.59 19.16 10.25
C GLU A 124 6.52 17.69 10.64
N ILE A 125 6.30 16.84 9.64
CA ILE A 125 6.30 15.38 9.84
C ILE A 125 7.48 14.76 9.10
N ASP A 126 8.05 13.72 9.70
CA ASP A 126 8.99 12.83 9.03
C ASP A 126 8.20 11.81 8.22
N VAL A 127 8.12 12.02 6.91
CA VAL A 127 7.48 11.06 6.00
C VAL A 127 8.53 10.07 5.53
N ALA A 128 8.27 8.79 5.74
CA ALA A 128 9.05 7.74 5.08
C ALA A 128 8.91 7.94 3.58
N GLN A 129 10.04 8.16 2.91
CA GLN A 129 10.05 8.24 1.45
C GLN A 129 9.58 6.88 0.96
N GLN A 130 8.35 6.78 0.45
CA GLN A 130 7.97 5.63 -0.35
C GLN A 130 9.03 5.58 -1.45
N GLN A 131 9.85 4.55 -1.41
CA GLN A 131 10.68 4.22 -2.55
C GLN A 131 9.69 4.02 -3.70
N ILE A 132 9.57 5.06 -4.52
CA ILE A 132 9.02 4.88 -5.86
C ILE A 132 10.04 3.93 -6.47
N GLY A 133 9.70 2.64 -6.50
CA GLY A 133 10.45 1.68 -7.28
C GLY A 133 10.43 2.23 -8.70
N VAL A 134 11.48 2.93 -9.07
CA VAL A 134 11.72 3.22 -10.47
C VAL A 134 12.05 1.86 -11.04
N GLU A 135 11.02 1.16 -11.50
CA GLU A 135 11.19 0.02 -12.37
C GLU A 135 11.88 0.57 -13.63
N ILE A 136 13.21 0.55 -13.58
CA ILE A 136 14.02 0.85 -14.76
C ILE A 136 13.76 -0.33 -15.69
N MET A 137 12.79 -0.18 -16.60
CA MET A 137 12.63 -1.11 -17.71
C MET A 137 13.88 -1.01 -18.56
N ALA A 138 14.85 -1.87 -18.26
CA ALA A 138 16.03 -2.00 -19.08
C ALA A 138 15.65 -2.68 -20.40
N PRO A 139 16.17 -2.19 -21.54
CA PRO A 139 16.07 -2.92 -22.80
C PRO A 139 16.71 -4.32 -22.67
N PRO A 140 16.21 -5.33 -23.40
CA PRO A 140 16.80 -6.66 -23.40
C PRO A 140 18.29 -6.62 -23.69
N GLY A 141 19.13 -7.16 -22.80
CA GLY A 141 20.57 -7.21 -22.93
C GLY A 141 21.36 -6.31 -21.98
N MET A 142 20.72 -5.52 -21.11
CA MET A 142 21.39 -4.66 -20.12
C MET A 142 21.09 -5.07 -18.66
N GLU A 143 20.73 -6.33 -18.43
CA GLU A 143 20.31 -6.85 -17.13
C GLU A 143 21.40 -6.75 -16.05
N GLU A 144 22.67 -6.98 -16.43
CA GLU A 144 23.81 -6.87 -15.49
C GLU A 144 24.06 -5.43 -15.03
N MET A 145 23.87 -4.45 -15.92
CA MET A 145 24.04 -3.03 -15.59
C MET A 145 22.91 -2.53 -14.69
N THR A 146 21.69 -3.06 -14.89
CA THR A 146 20.53 -2.75 -14.07
C THR A 146 20.69 -3.31 -12.65
N ASN A 147 21.20 -4.52 -12.51
CA ASN A 147 21.51 -5.14 -11.21
C ASN A 147 22.62 -4.39 -10.46
N GLN A 148 23.65 -3.91 -11.16
CA GLN A 148 24.72 -3.09 -10.54
C GLN A 148 24.20 -1.71 -10.10
N LEU A 149 23.35 -1.07 -10.91
CA LEU A 149 22.73 0.20 -10.55
C LEU A 149 21.76 0.02 -9.39
N GLN A 150 20.96 -1.06 -9.37
CA GLN A 150 20.07 -1.39 -8.27
C GLN A 150 20.84 -1.66 -6.97
N GLY A 151 21.95 -2.38 -7.01
CA GLY A 151 22.83 -2.59 -5.87
C GLY A 151 23.51 -1.30 -5.37
N MET A 152 23.87 -0.37 -6.28
CA MET A 152 24.37 0.96 -5.89
C MET A 152 23.28 1.82 -5.25
N PHE A 153 22.06 1.79 -5.79
CA PHE A 153 20.92 2.50 -5.21
C PHE A 153 20.51 1.92 -3.85
N GLU A 154 20.53 0.60 -3.66
CA GLU A 154 20.30 -0.04 -2.36
C GLU A 154 21.37 0.35 -1.33
N ASN A 155 22.63 0.39 -1.71
CA ASN A 155 23.71 0.83 -0.83
C ASN A 155 23.65 2.33 -0.51
N LEU A 156 23.22 3.20 -1.44
CA LEU A 156 22.99 4.62 -1.14
C LEU A 156 21.75 4.82 -0.27
N SER A 157 20.71 4.02 -0.42
CA SER A 157 19.49 4.10 0.38
C SER A 157 19.64 3.48 1.77
N SER A 158 20.51 2.49 1.93
CA SER A 158 20.82 1.89 3.24
C SER A 158 21.75 2.75 4.11
N SER A 159 22.52 3.66 3.49
CA SER A 159 23.43 4.57 4.21
C SER A 159 22.76 5.82 4.79
N GLY A 160 21.47 5.99 4.63
CA GLY A 160 20.72 7.08 5.23
C GLY A 160 19.28 7.06 4.78
N SER A 161 18.42 6.45 5.57
CA SER A 161 16.98 6.71 5.53
C SER A 161 16.76 8.21 5.79
N GLN A 162 16.95 9.05 4.77
CA GLN A 162 16.64 10.47 4.84
C GLN A 162 15.13 10.61 4.93
N LYS A 163 14.63 10.59 6.17
CA LYS A 163 13.29 11.07 6.46
C LYS A 163 13.25 12.53 6.02
N LYS A 164 12.56 12.79 4.92
CA LYS A 164 12.34 14.19 4.50
C LYS A 164 11.29 14.80 5.42
N LYS A 165 11.69 15.82 6.16
CA LYS A 165 10.75 16.67 6.90
C LYS A 165 9.89 17.41 5.90
N LYS A 166 8.59 17.19 5.95
CA LYS A 166 7.61 17.85 5.09
C LYS A 166 6.65 18.66 5.96
N LYS A 167 6.52 19.94 5.64
CA LYS A 167 5.51 20.80 6.27
C LYS A 167 4.17 20.55 5.60
N MET A 168 3.16 20.24 6.38
CA MET A 168 1.79 20.06 5.91
C MET A 168 0.79 20.34 7.01
N ARG A 169 -0.48 20.53 6.65
CA ARG A 169 -1.56 20.70 7.61
C ARG A 169 -1.82 19.40 8.37
N ILE A 170 -2.26 19.51 9.62
CA ILE A 170 -2.55 18.35 10.47
C ILE A 170 -3.54 17.40 9.80
N LYS A 171 -4.57 17.91 9.14
CA LYS A 171 -5.54 17.10 8.39
C LYS A 171 -4.89 16.20 7.32
N ASP A 172 -3.92 16.72 6.59
CA ASP A 172 -3.23 15.98 5.55
C ASP A 172 -2.17 15.05 6.15
N ALA A 173 -1.48 15.53 7.19
CA ALA A 173 -0.52 14.75 7.97
C ALA A 173 -1.17 13.52 8.60
N MET A 174 -2.37 13.65 9.15
CA MET A 174 -3.13 12.54 9.73
C MET A 174 -3.38 11.43 8.71
N LYS A 175 -3.81 11.77 7.50
CA LYS A 175 -4.05 10.76 6.43
C LYS A 175 -2.78 9.99 6.08
N VAL A 176 -1.67 10.73 5.86
CA VAL A 176 -0.38 10.13 5.52
C VAL A 176 0.13 9.22 6.63
N LEU A 177 0.01 9.67 7.88
CA LEU A 177 0.46 8.91 9.05
C LEU A 177 -0.40 7.66 9.29
N ILE A 178 -1.72 7.74 9.08
CA ILE A 178 -2.61 6.57 9.17
C ILE A 178 -2.22 5.52 8.13
N GLU A 179 -1.97 5.92 6.88
CA GLU A 179 -1.54 4.99 5.84
C GLU A 179 -0.17 4.36 6.16
N GLU A 180 0.77 5.14 6.67
CA GLU A 180 2.10 4.66 7.06
C GLU A 180 2.01 3.66 8.23
N GLU A 181 1.25 3.99 9.29
CA GLU A 181 1.07 3.11 10.45
C GLU A 181 0.26 1.85 10.08
N ALA A 182 -0.77 1.96 9.24
CA ALA A 182 -1.51 0.81 8.74
C ALA A 182 -0.59 -0.13 7.94
N ALA A 183 0.23 0.42 7.05
CA ALA A 183 1.20 -0.38 6.28
C ALA A 183 2.27 -1.04 7.18
N ARG A 184 2.63 -0.40 8.30
CA ARG A 184 3.57 -0.94 9.28
C ARG A 184 2.97 -2.07 10.11
N LEU A 185 1.67 -1.99 10.42
CA LEU A 185 0.95 -2.98 11.21
C LEU A 185 0.63 -4.26 10.43
N VAL A 186 0.65 -4.19 9.08
CA VAL A 186 0.38 -5.35 8.22
C VAL A 186 1.65 -6.20 8.09
N ASN A 187 1.52 -7.49 8.41
CA ASN A 187 2.61 -8.45 8.23
C ASN A 187 2.76 -8.80 6.74
N LYS A 188 3.96 -8.59 6.20
CA LYS A 188 4.25 -8.82 4.77
C LYS A 188 4.23 -10.30 4.38
N GLU A 189 4.57 -11.20 5.28
CA GLU A 189 4.58 -12.65 5.04
C GLU A 189 3.15 -13.18 4.97
N ASP A 190 2.32 -12.87 5.96
CA ASP A 190 0.89 -13.22 5.97
C ASP A 190 0.15 -12.66 4.77
N LEU A 191 0.55 -11.46 4.31
CA LEU A 191 -0.04 -10.81 3.13
C LEU A 191 0.25 -11.59 1.85
N LYS A 192 1.48 -12.09 1.68
CA LYS A 192 1.85 -12.90 0.52
C LYS A 192 1.10 -14.23 0.49
N GLU A 193 1.02 -14.90 1.63
CA GLU A 193 0.31 -16.17 1.75
C GLU A 193 -1.18 -16.02 1.42
N LYS A 194 -1.86 -15.04 2.01
CA LYS A 194 -3.26 -14.72 1.73
C LYS A 194 -3.50 -14.30 0.28
N ALA A 195 -2.58 -13.55 -0.31
CA ALA A 195 -2.69 -13.15 -1.71
C ALA A 195 -2.55 -14.35 -2.66
N LEU A 196 -1.64 -15.28 -2.35
CA LEU A 196 -1.47 -16.50 -3.11
C LEU A 196 -2.72 -17.38 -3.03
N GLU A 197 -3.25 -17.59 -1.83
CA GLU A 197 -4.50 -18.32 -1.61
C GLU A 197 -5.66 -17.68 -2.38
N ALA A 198 -5.78 -16.35 -2.36
CA ALA A 198 -6.82 -15.62 -3.09
C ALA A 198 -6.73 -15.84 -4.60
N VAL A 199 -5.52 -15.92 -5.17
CA VAL A 199 -5.31 -16.20 -6.58
C VAL A 199 -5.70 -17.64 -6.92
N GLU A 200 -5.21 -18.60 -6.13
CA GLU A 200 -5.39 -20.03 -6.40
C GLU A 200 -6.84 -20.49 -6.24
N GLN A 201 -7.52 -20.00 -5.18
CA GLN A 201 -8.86 -20.46 -4.85
C GLN A 201 -9.98 -19.60 -5.42
N HIS A 202 -9.74 -18.30 -5.60
CA HIS A 202 -10.78 -17.31 -5.92
C HIS A 202 -10.50 -16.49 -7.18
N GLY A 203 -9.30 -16.60 -7.76
CA GLY A 203 -8.91 -15.81 -8.93
C GLY A 203 -9.84 -16.04 -10.13
N ILE A 204 -10.27 -14.95 -10.77
CA ILE A 204 -11.16 -14.97 -11.93
C ILE A 204 -10.46 -14.36 -13.14
N VAL A 205 -10.28 -15.13 -14.18
CA VAL A 205 -9.80 -14.69 -15.49
C VAL A 205 -10.98 -14.65 -16.45
N PHE A 206 -11.28 -13.48 -16.99
CA PHE A 206 -12.30 -13.28 -18.01
C PHE A 206 -11.63 -13.07 -19.37
N VAL A 207 -11.87 -13.98 -20.28
CA VAL A 207 -11.31 -13.99 -21.64
C VAL A 207 -12.32 -13.46 -22.65
#